data_a6b733d54e5ec030251e632fbe6fbda9
#
_entry.id   a6b733d54e5ec030251e632fbe6fbda9
#
_cell.length_a   1.000
_cell.length_b   1.000
_cell.length_c   1.000
_cell.angle_alpha   90.00
_cell.angle_beta   90.00
_cell.angle_gamma   90.00
#
_symmetry.space_group_name_H-M   'P 1'
#
loop_
_entity.id
_entity.type
_entity.pdbx_description
1 polymer ?
#
loop_
_entity_poly.entity_id
_entity_poly.type
_entity_poly.pdbx_seq_one_letter_code
_entity_poly.pdbx_strand_id
1 'polypeptide(L)'
;MVVCKDDMGAAYVAGTSFAAPWISRKLAYLIHIMGLSREVAKALLIDAASGWNRRDDISHRIGYGVVPKHINEVLKTPDDEIRFIMTGASEEYETYTYNLPVPVVDHAHPFYARATLAYFPQCDRKQGVDYTSTEMDIQFGRVVAKRGSTMIKAIDDNRQS
;
A
#
# COMPACT_ATOMS: atom_id res chain seq x y z
N MET A 1 10.74 15.58 12.13
CA MET A 1 11.21 16.89 12.62
C MET A 1 12.59 17.13 12.02
N VAL A 2 12.81 18.30 11.46
CA VAL A 2 14.08 18.70 10.83
C VAL A 2 14.67 19.83 11.65
N VAL A 3 15.98 19.84 11.79
CA VAL A 3 16.70 20.95 12.44
C VAL A 3 17.12 21.92 11.35
N CYS A 4 16.61 23.14 11.39
CA CYS A 4 17.08 24.26 10.60
C CYS A 4 17.99 25.13 11.47
N LYS A 5 19.11 25.55 10.89
CA LYS A 5 20.05 26.46 11.53
C LYS A 5 20.09 27.75 10.73
N ASP A 6 19.89 28.86 11.40
CA ASP A 6 20.06 30.20 10.88
C ASP A 6 20.99 30.99 11.80
N ASP A 7 21.12 32.29 11.56
CA ASP A 7 21.96 33.18 12.37
C ASP A 7 21.44 33.35 13.81
N MET A 8 20.18 32.98 14.07
CA MET A 8 19.52 33.05 15.36
C MET A 8 19.65 31.75 16.17
N GLY A 9 20.20 30.68 15.59
CA GLY A 9 20.41 29.39 16.21
C GLY A 9 19.73 28.22 15.52
N ALA A 10 19.66 27.09 16.21
CA ALA A 10 19.03 25.88 15.70
C ALA A 10 17.59 25.76 16.19
N ALA A 11 16.66 25.56 15.28
CA ALA A 11 15.24 25.32 15.60
C ALA A 11 14.75 23.99 15.01
N TYR A 12 13.84 23.34 15.72
CA TYR A 12 13.12 22.18 15.18
C TYR A 12 11.91 22.65 14.39
N VAL A 13 11.83 22.21 13.14
CA VAL A 13 10.72 22.54 12.26
C VAL A 13 10.02 21.26 11.78
N ALA A 14 8.73 21.34 11.54
CA ALA A 14 7.94 20.29 10.95
C ALA A 14 7.10 20.86 9.81
N GLY A 15 6.95 20.10 8.73
CA GLY A 15 6.12 20.50 7.60
C GLY A 15 6.21 19.49 6.46
N THR A 16 5.18 19.44 5.64
CA THR A 16 5.11 18.58 4.46
C THR A 16 6.21 18.88 3.46
N SER A 17 6.67 20.14 3.37
CA SER A 17 7.79 20.55 2.52
C SER A 17 9.11 19.86 2.89
N PHE A 18 9.28 19.44 4.14
CA PHE A 18 10.45 18.68 4.59
C PHE A 18 10.22 17.17 4.48
N ALA A 19 8.98 16.71 4.60
CA ALA A 19 8.64 15.30 4.47
C ALA A 19 8.67 14.83 3.00
N ALA A 20 8.19 15.64 2.06
CA ALA A 20 8.10 15.28 0.66
C ALA A 20 9.46 14.89 0.03
N PRO A 21 10.56 15.65 0.18
CA PRO A 21 11.87 15.25 -0.33
C PRO A 21 12.36 13.90 0.22
N TRP A 22 11.98 13.59 1.45
CA TRP A 22 12.34 12.34 2.10
C TRP A 22 11.68 11.13 1.44
N ILE A 23 10.40 11.25 1.12
CA ILE A 23 9.65 10.23 0.39
C ILE A 23 10.14 10.15 -1.07
N SER A 24 10.35 11.30 -1.72
CA SER A 24 10.88 11.35 -3.10
C SER A 24 12.24 10.66 -3.23
N ARG A 25 13.13 10.82 -2.24
CA ARG A 25 14.42 10.12 -2.22
C ARG A 25 14.24 8.59 -2.16
N LYS A 26 13.28 8.09 -1.35
CA LYS A 26 12.99 6.66 -1.26
C LYS A 26 12.41 6.13 -2.56
N LEU A 27 11.46 6.86 -3.16
CA LEU A 27 10.91 6.51 -4.48
C LEU A 27 12.00 6.49 -5.55
N ALA A 28 12.87 7.49 -5.59
CA ALA A 28 14.00 7.53 -6.53
C ALA A 28 14.91 6.31 -6.36
N TYR A 29 15.21 5.91 -5.14
CA TYR A 29 16.00 4.72 -4.87
C TYR A 29 15.31 3.44 -5.39
N LEU A 30 14.03 3.25 -5.04
CA LEU A 30 13.26 2.07 -5.46
C LEU A 30 13.13 1.99 -6.98
N ILE A 31 12.92 3.12 -7.66
CA ILE A 31 12.72 3.16 -9.11
C ILE A 31 14.05 3.08 -9.86
N HIS A 32 15.03 3.94 -9.52
CA HIS A 32 16.25 4.08 -10.33
C HIS A 32 17.37 3.12 -9.93
N ILE A 33 17.45 2.73 -8.66
CA ILE A 33 18.49 1.81 -8.20
C ILE A 33 17.99 0.38 -8.18
N MET A 34 16.76 0.15 -7.69
CA MET A 34 16.19 -1.18 -7.61
C MET A 34 15.47 -1.61 -8.92
N GLY A 35 15.21 -0.68 -9.84
CA GLY A 35 14.55 -0.96 -11.11
C GLY A 35 13.05 -1.28 -11.00
N LEU A 36 12.40 -0.90 -9.88
CA LEU A 36 10.98 -1.18 -9.68
C LEU A 36 10.11 -0.20 -10.49
N SER A 37 8.91 -0.64 -10.88
CA SER A 37 7.93 0.26 -11.47
C SER A 37 7.45 1.31 -10.44
N ARG A 38 6.88 2.41 -10.93
CA ARG A 38 6.36 3.48 -10.06
C ARG A 38 5.24 2.98 -9.16
N GLU A 39 4.39 2.12 -9.69
CA GLU A 39 3.27 1.50 -8.99
C GLU A 39 3.77 0.62 -7.83
N VAL A 40 4.71 -0.26 -8.11
CA VAL A 40 5.33 -1.14 -7.09
C VAL A 40 6.05 -0.32 -6.03
N ALA A 41 6.82 0.68 -6.43
CA ALA A 41 7.52 1.55 -5.48
C ALA A 41 6.55 2.31 -4.57
N LYS A 42 5.44 2.82 -5.11
CA LYS A 42 4.37 3.47 -4.34
C LYS A 42 3.69 2.48 -3.39
N ALA A 43 3.32 1.30 -3.89
CA ALA A 43 2.67 0.26 -3.08
C ALA A 43 3.55 -0.16 -1.89
N LEU A 44 4.85 -0.39 -2.13
CA LEU A 44 5.80 -0.76 -1.07
C LEU A 44 5.93 0.31 0.02
N LEU A 45 5.98 1.59 -0.34
CA LEU A 45 6.07 2.67 0.63
C LEU A 45 4.79 2.79 1.47
N ILE A 46 3.62 2.63 0.85
CA ILE A 46 2.34 2.66 1.54
C ILE A 46 2.21 1.43 2.44
N ASP A 47 2.53 0.25 1.92
CA ASP A 47 2.47 -1.01 2.68
C ASP A 47 3.37 -0.99 3.93
N ALA A 48 4.55 -0.41 3.81
CA ALA A 48 5.49 -0.28 4.93
C ALA A 48 5.13 0.82 5.94
N ALA A 49 4.12 1.65 5.67
CA ALA A 49 3.73 2.72 6.58
C ALA A 49 3.08 2.20 7.86
N SER A 50 3.26 2.88 8.98
CA SER A 50 2.91 2.39 10.33
C SER A 50 1.44 2.53 10.73
N GLY A 51 0.59 3.05 9.84
CA GLY A 51 -0.79 3.48 10.19
C GLY A 51 -1.87 2.43 10.03
N TRP A 52 -1.57 1.24 9.54
CA TRP A 52 -2.55 0.22 9.13
C TRP A 52 -3.50 -0.30 10.23
N ASN A 53 -3.07 -0.30 11.47
CA ASN A 53 -3.88 -0.83 12.58
C ASN A 53 -4.67 0.26 13.33
N ARG A 54 -4.70 1.47 12.83
CA ARG A 54 -5.42 2.57 13.47
C ARG A 54 -6.83 2.68 12.93
N ARG A 55 -7.81 2.58 13.84
CA ARG A 55 -9.23 2.80 13.57
C ARG A 55 -9.69 4.18 14.06
N ASP A 56 -8.78 5.13 14.20
CA ASP A 56 -9.07 6.42 14.80
C ASP A 56 -9.67 7.38 13.76
N ASP A 57 -10.50 8.31 14.19
CA ASP A 57 -11.06 9.41 13.38
C ASP A 57 -10.01 10.33 12.74
N ILE A 58 -8.74 10.08 13.00
CA ILE A 58 -7.63 10.87 12.47
C ILE A 58 -6.97 10.23 11.23
N SER A 59 -7.44 9.06 10.78
CA SER A 59 -6.88 8.37 9.61
C SER A 59 -6.90 9.26 8.36
N HIS A 60 -7.95 10.03 8.13
CA HIS A 60 -8.05 11.01 7.04
C HIS A 60 -7.02 12.16 7.14
N ARG A 61 -6.45 12.41 8.32
CA ARG A 61 -5.44 13.47 8.54
C ARG A 61 -4.01 12.96 8.42
N ILE A 62 -3.78 11.71 8.77
CA ILE A 62 -2.44 11.10 8.79
C ILE A 62 -2.23 10.06 7.67
N GLY A 63 -3.27 9.77 6.89
CA GLY A 63 -3.24 8.77 5.83
C GLY A 63 -2.80 7.41 6.35
N TYR A 64 -1.92 6.74 5.63
CA TYR A 64 -1.38 5.43 5.99
C TYR A 64 -0.31 5.46 7.10
N GLY A 65 -0.04 6.64 7.67
CA GLY A 65 0.93 6.81 8.76
C GLY A 65 2.33 7.17 8.28
N VAL A 66 3.34 6.75 9.03
CA VAL A 66 4.73 7.15 8.81
C VAL A 66 5.49 6.05 8.09
N VAL A 67 6.10 6.41 6.95
CA VAL A 67 7.01 5.51 6.22
C VAL A 67 8.30 5.33 7.05
N PRO A 68 8.83 4.09 7.16
CA PRO A 68 10.03 3.78 7.90
C PRO A 68 11.23 4.66 7.53
N LYS A 69 12.07 4.94 8.51
CA LYS A 69 13.24 5.79 8.33
C LYS A 69 14.23 5.24 7.31
N HIS A 70 14.55 3.99 7.41
CA HIS A 70 15.54 3.34 6.55
C HIS A 70 14.86 2.55 5.43
N ILE A 71 15.45 2.62 4.23
CA ILE A 71 14.88 1.93 3.06
C ILE A 71 14.87 0.40 3.24
N ASN A 72 15.80 -0.14 3.99
CA ASN A 72 15.86 -1.56 4.29
C ASN A 72 14.62 -2.05 5.06
N GLU A 73 14.02 -1.21 5.90
CA GLU A 73 12.80 -1.52 6.64
C GLU A 73 11.57 -1.60 5.70
N VAL A 74 11.61 -0.89 4.57
CA VAL A 74 10.59 -0.97 3.52
C VAL A 74 10.70 -2.29 2.74
N LEU A 75 11.93 -2.75 2.50
CA LEU A 75 12.23 -3.91 1.66
C LEU A 75 12.22 -5.22 2.44
N LYS A 76 12.60 -5.19 3.72
CA LYS A 76 12.68 -6.38 4.55
C LYS A 76 11.28 -6.89 4.89
N THR A 77 11.05 -8.17 4.65
CA THR A 77 9.87 -8.88 5.15
C THR A 77 10.21 -9.47 6.52
N PRO A 78 9.41 -9.24 7.58
CA PRO A 78 9.56 -9.92 8.85
C PRO A 78 9.51 -11.45 8.73
N ASP A 79 10.09 -12.17 9.69
CA ASP A 79 10.20 -13.62 9.61
C ASP A 79 8.84 -14.35 9.77
N ASP A 80 7.84 -13.66 10.29
CA ASP A 80 6.46 -14.12 10.47
C ASP A 80 5.49 -13.65 9.38
N GLU A 81 6.01 -12.99 8.33
CA GLU A 81 5.22 -12.48 7.21
C GLU A 81 5.65 -13.11 5.89
N ILE A 82 4.72 -13.22 4.97
CA ILE A 82 4.98 -13.51 3.56
C ILE A 82 4.49 -12.33 2.74
N ARG A 83 5.34 -11.76 1.91
CA ARG A 83 5.01 -10.64 1.03
C ARG A 83 5.01 -11.07 -0.43
N PHE A 84 3.90 -10.83 -1.10
CA PHE A 84 3.75 -11.04 -2.54
C PHE A 84 3.70 -9.69 -3.25
N ILE A 85 4.41 -9.58 -4.36
CA ILE A 85 4.33 -8.44 -5.28
C ILE A 85 3.76 -8.97 -6.59
N MET A 86 2.59 -8.48 -6.96
CA MET A 86 1.90 -8.86 -8.18
C MET A 86 1.77 -7.62 -9.06
N THR A 87 2.08 -7.76 -10.33
CA THR A 87 1.98 -6.69 -11.32
C THR A 87 1.18 -7.17 -12.52
N GLY A 88 0.43 -6.27 -13.13
CA GLY A 88 -0.37 -6.58 -14.30
C GLY A 88 -0.92 -5.31 -14.94
N ALA A 89 -1.62 -5.47 -16.02
CA ALA A 89 -2.46 -4.46 -16.65
C ALA A 89 -3.90 -4.98 -16.61
N SER A 90 -4.85 -4.10 -16.37
CA SER A 90 -6.28 -4.42 -16.38
C SER A 90 -6.99 -3.53 -17.39
N GLU A 91 -7.91 -4.12 -18.13
CA GLU A 91 -8.83 -3.40 -18.99
C GLU A 91 -10.16 -3.16 -18.26
N GLU A 92 -11.07 -2.45 -18.90
CA GLU A 92 -12.41 -2.16 -18.34
C GLU A 92 -13.17 -3.46 -18.04
N TYR A 93 -13.82 -3.52 -16.87
CA TYR A 93 -14.65 -4.64 -16.40
C TYR A 93 -13.93 -5.97 -16.21
N GLU A 94 -12.61 -5.97 -16.14
CA GLU A 94 -11.84 -7.18 -15.83
C GLU A 94 -11.71 -7.41 -14.32
N THR A 95 -11.76 -8.68 -13.94
CA THR A 95 -11.50 -9.13 -12.57
C THR A 95 -10.37 -10.13 -12.54
N TYR A 96 -9.32 -9.80 -11.82
CA TYR A 96 -8.20 -10.71 -11.59
C TYR A 96 -8.32 -11.38 -10.24
N THR A 97 -8.22 -12.69 -10.21
CA THR A 97 -8.27 -13.48 -8.98
C THR A 97 -6.91 -14.14 -8.74
N TYR A 98 -6.32 -13.88 -7.59
CA TYR A 98 -5.08 -14.49 -7.15
C TYR A 98 -5.32 -15.42 -5.98
N ASN A 99 -4.85 -16.66 -6.08
CA ASN A 99 -4.89 -17.60 -4.97
C ASN A 99 -3.60 -17.48 -4.16
N LEU A 100 -3.72 -17.03 -2.91
CA LEU A 100 -2.60 -16.91 -2.00
C LEU A 100 -2.56 -18.12 -1.07
N PRO A 101 -1.43 -18.84 -0.97
CA PRO A 101 -1.30 -19.94 -0.03
C PRO A 101 -1.25 -19.40 1.40
N VAL A 102 -2.07 -19.99 2.27
CA VAL A 102 -2.05 -19.71 3.72
C VAL A 102 -1.59 -20.99 4.42
N PRO A 103 -0.51 -20.99 5.21
CA PRO A 103 0.08 -22.19 5.83
C PRO A 103 -0.71 -22.69 7.04
N VAL A 104 -2.00 -22.99 6.86
CA VAL A 104 -2.93 -23.39 7.94
C VAL A 104 -2.62 -24.75 8.55
N VAL A 105 -1.82 -25.59 7.86
CA VAL A 105 -1.46 -26.93 8.34
C VAL A 105 -0.37 -26.85 9.41
N ASP A 106 0.59 -25.94 9.21
CA ASP A 106 1.76 -25.82 10.07
C ASP A 106 1.56 -24.79 11.19
N HIS A 107 0.56 -23.93 11.08
CA HIS A 107 0.31 -22.84 12.02
C HIS A 107 -1.18 -22.76 12.39
N ALA A 108 -1.50 -22.97 13.65
CA ALA A 108 -2.88 -22.93 14.18
C ALA A 108 -3.34 -21.52 14.62
N HIS A 109 -2.69 -20.47 14.16
CA HIS A 109 -2.98 -19.08 14.56
C HIS A 109 -3.88 -18.36 13.56
N PRO A 110 -4.60 -17.30 13.97
CA PRO A 110 -5.28 -16.45 13.02
C PRO A 110 -4.28 -15.78 12.10
N PHE A 111 -4.59 -15.75 10.79
CA PHE A 111 -3.79 -15.08 9.79
C PHE A 111 -4.40 -13.73 9.47
N TYR A 112 -3.53 -12.74 9.30
CA TYR A 112 -3.91 -11.42 8.81
C TYR A 112 -3.41 -11.27 7.38
N ALA A 113 -4.29 -10.88 6.48
CA ALA A 113 -3.93 -10.52 5.12
C ALA A 113 -4.10 -9.01 4.94
N ARG A 114 -3.10 -8.38 4.34
CA ARG A 114 -3.14 -6.97 3.93
C ARG A 114 -2.81 -6.89 2.46
N ALA A 115 -3.52 -6.08 1.72
CA ALA A 115 -3.21 -5.79 0.34
C ALA A 115 -3.17 -4.29 0.10
N THR A 116 -2.16 -3.86 -0.63
CA THR A 116 -2.00 -2.49 -1.09
C THR A 116 -2.06 -2.46 -2.60
N LEU A 117 -3.06 -1.79 -3.15
CA LEU A 117 -3.22 -1.57 -4.57
C LEU A 117 -2.69 -0.18 -4.95
N ALA A 118 -1.78 -0.14 -5.90
CA ALA A 118 -1.35 1.11 -6.52
C ALA A 118 -1.53 1.00 -8.04
N TYR A 119 -2.23 1.94 -8.62
CA TYR A 119 -2.47 2.02 -10.05
C TYR A 119 -2.48 3.49 -10.50
N PHE A 120 -2.35 3.70 -11.80
CA PHE A 120 -2.44 5.01 -12.42
C PHE A 120 -3.58 4.96 -13.45
N PRO A 121 -4.76 5.49 -13.10
CA PRO A 121 -5.90 5.54 -14.01
C PRO A 121 -5.62 6.50 -15.15
N GLN A 122 -6.27 6.27 -16.28
CA GLN A 122 -6.32 7.26 -17.33
C GLN A 122 -7.12 8.47 -16.87
N CYS A 123 -6.64 9.67 -17.23
CA CYS A 123 -7.28 10.91 -16.85
C CYS A 123 -7.88 11.60 -18.08
N ASP A 124 -9.15 11.99 -17.98
CA ASP A 124 -9.81 12.83 -18.99
C ASP A 124 -10.10 14.22 -18.40
N ARG A 125 -9.43 15.23 -18.92
CA ARG A 125 -9.61 16.63 -18.50
C ARG A 125 -11.02 17.17 -18.72
N LYS A 126 -11.82 16.53 -19.57
CA LYS A 126 -13.19 16.97 -19.88
C LYS A 126 -14.17 16.59 -18.76
N GLN A 127 -13.81 15.66 -17.88
CA GLN A 127 -14.68 15.16 -16.80
C GLN A 127 -14.67 16.05 -15.54
N GLY A 128 -13.98 17.18 -15.55
CA GLY A 128 -14.00 18.12 -14.42
C GLY A 128 -13.32 17.54 -13.18
N VAL A 129 -14.03 17.49 -12.05
CA VAL A 129 -13.49 16.98 -10.76
C VAL A 129 -13.28 15.47 -10.77
N ASP A 130 -14.08 14.74 -11.55
CA ASP A 130 -13.99 13.28 -11.71
C ASP A 130 -13.11 12.90 -12.90
N TYR A 131 -11.96 13.55 -13.03
CA TYR A 131 -11.04 13.39 -14.16
C TYR A 131 -10.44 11.99 -14.32
N THR A 132 -10.62 11.10 -13.34
CA THR A 132 -10.24 9.69 -13.44
C THR A 132 -11.43 8.88 -13.94
N SER A 133 -11.28 8.19 -15.07
CA SER A 133 -12.35 7.41 -15.72
C SER A 133 -12.41 5.95 -15.24
N THR A 134 -11.51 5.53 -14.37
CA THR A 134 -11.40 4.13 -13.91
C THR A 134 -11.22 4.06 -12.41
N GLU A 135 -11.94 3.11 -11.80
CA GLU A 135 -11.79 2.73 -10.40
C GLU A 135 -11.36 1.26 -10.32
N MET A 136 -10.47 0.94 -9.40
CA MET A 136 -10.07 -0.44 -9.09
C MET A 136 -10.30 -0.70 -7.61
N ASP A 137 -10.88 -1.85 -7.29
CA ASP A 137 -11.16 -2.29 -5.93
C ASP A 137 -10.46 -3.62 -5.62
N ILE A 138 -10.11 -3.83 -4.36
CA ILE A 138 -9.56 -5.09 -3.85
C ILE A 138 -10.59 -5.74 -2.95
N GLN A 139 -10.82 -7.04 -3.16
CA GLN A 139 -11.66 -7.83 -2.30
C GLN A 139 -10.92 -9.08 -1.81
N PHE A 140 -11.02 -9.36 -0.52
CA PHE A 140 -10.58 -10.63 0.04
C PHE A 140 -11.72 -11.64 0.00
N GLY A 141 -11.41 -12.86 -0.43
CA GLY A 141 -12.36 -13.95 -0.45
C GLY A 141 -11.73 -15.26 0.02
N ARG A 142 -12.54 -16.10 0.64
CA ARG A 142 -12.17 -17.46 0.96
C ARG A 142 -12.78 -18.42 -0.06
N VAL A 143 -11.95 -19.29 -0.63
CA VAL A 143 -12.40 -20.35 -1.52
C VAL A 143 -13.14 -21.41 -0.69
N VAL A 144 -14.39 -21.66 -1.02
CA VAL A 144 -15.23 -22.68 -0.36
C VAL A 144 -15.69 -23.68 -1.42
N ALA A 145 -15.32 -24.92 -1.24
CA ALA A 145 -15.84 -26.02 -2.07
C ALA A 145 -17.26 -26.41 -1.59
N LYS A 146 -18.24 -26.36 -2.50
CA LYS A 146 -19.61 -26.79 -2.23
C LYS A 146 -20.08 -27.69 -3.36
N ARG A 147 -20.23 -29.00 -3.06
CA ARG A 147 -20.83 -30.04 -3.94
C ARG A 147 -20.50 -29.88 -5.43
N GLY A 148 -19.21 -29.90 -5.77
CA GLY A 148 -18.75 -29.89 -7.18
C GLY A 148 -18.60 -28.50 -7.80
N SER A 149 -18.84 -27.42 -7.06
CA SER A 149 -18.54 -26.05 -7.48
C SER A 149 -17.64 -25.34 -6.47
N THR A 150 -16.77 -24.48 -6.96
CA THR A 150 -15.93 -23.61 -6.15
C THR A 150 -16.58 -22.23 -6.08
N MET A 151 -16.81 -21.74 -4.88
CA MET A 151 -17.37 -20.42 -4.62
C MET A 151 -16.37 -19.58 -3.85
N ILE A 152 -16.30 -18.30 -4.20
CA ILE A 152 -15.55 -17.31 -3.41
C ILE A 152 -16.54 -16.66 -2.45
N LYS A 153 -16.28 -16.78 -1.16
CA LYS A 153 -17.05 -16.10 -0.12
C LYS A 153 -16.25 -14.89 0.35
N ALA A 154 -16.82 -13.72 0.23
CA ALA A 154 -16.19 -12.48 0.73
C ALA A 154 -15.89 -12.61 2.24
N ILE A 155 -14.79 -12.05 2.66
CA ILE A 155 -14.37 -11.95 4.06
C ILE A 155 -14.58 -10.48 4.45
N ASP A 156 -15.08 -10.25 5.67
CA ASP A 156 -15.14 -8.90 6.23
C ASP A 156 -13.73 -8.34 6.29
N ASP A 157 -13.53 -7.18 5.71
CA ASP A 157 -12.26 -6.49 5.67
C ASP A 157 -12.35 -5.08 6.28
N ASN A 158 -11.23 -4.57 6.74
CA ASN A 158 -11.08 -3.19 7.17
C ASN A 158 -10.42 -2.41 6.03
N ARG A 159 -11.23 -1.82 5.18
CA ARG A 159 -10.73 -0.99 4.08
C ARG A 159 -10.36 0.40 4.57
N GLN A 160 -9.23 0.88 4.07
CA GLN A 160 -8.83 2.27 4.18
C GLN A 160 -8.84 2.85 2.75
N SER A 161 -9.77 3.71 2.48
CA SER A 161 -9.89 4.47 1.22
C SER A 161 -9.10 5.77 1.28
#